data_6159df5307d3afe352547c1abab1958c
#
_entry.id   6159df5307d3afe352547c1abab1958c
#
_cell.length_a   1.000
_cell.length_b   1.000
_cell.length_c   1.000
_cell.angle_alpha   90.00
_cell.angle_beta   90.00
_cell.angle_gamma   90.00
#
_symmetry.space_group_name_H-M   'P 1'
#
loop_
_entity.id
_entity.type
_entity.pdbx_description
1 polymer ?
#
loop_
_entity_poly.entity_id
_entity_poly.type
_entity_poly.pdbx_seq_one_letter_code
_entity_poly.pdbx_strand_id
1 'polypeptide(L)'
;MKYFDTDTKTAAIFCGAEIENYDFLKRIDFTSMYIICADSGLRHAKALKLEPNLVVGDHDSWCGEYPESAERIECKPEKDDTDAGLCINGAIEREFNQILLLGATGGRLDHEFSHYCLMANALERGVRITMIDENNEIWLENKPFELSRAEVDGDGKRYVSFFSYGGDVQNFSVHGLKYTAENINLKCSAAVASSNEFDGGDTAKIDFSDGMVLVMICKDPSD
;
A
#
# COMPACT_ATOMS: atom_id res chain seq x y z
N MET A 1 -4.53 13.26 -5.04
CA MET A 1 -4.65 11.85 -4.68
C MET A 1 -5.75 11.72 -3.66
N LYS A 2 -6.89 11.14 -4.02
CA LYS A 2 -8.03 10.92 -3.11
C LYS A 2 -8.21 9.42 -2.82
N TYR A 3 -7.11 8.69 -2.64
CA TYR A 3 -7.20 7.32 -2.14
C TYR A 3 -7.47 7.28 -0.63
N PHE A 4 -7.40 8.45 0.02
CA PHE A 4 -7.69 8.59 1.43
C PHE A 4 -8.94 9.44 1.57
N ASP A 5 -9.97 8.86 2.13
CA ASP A 5 -11.14 9.60 2.57
C ASP A 5 -10.68 10.63 3.62
N THR A 6 -10.96 11.91 3.39
CA THR A 6 -10.51 13.01 4.26
C THR A 6 -11.05 12.93 5.69
N ASP A 7 -12.07 12.11 5.91
CA ASP A 7 -12.70 11.89 7.22
C ASP A 7 -12.12 10.66 7.95
N THR A 8 -11.15 9.94 7.35
CA THR A 8 -10.56 8.74 7.93
C THR A 8 -9.22 9.02 8.60
N LYS A 9 -8.99 8.37 9.75
CA LYS A 9 -7.70 8.41 10.42
C LYS A 9 -6.67 7.60 9.63
N THR A 10 -5.65 8.25 9.12
CA THR A 10 -4.61 7.62 8.31
C THR A 10 -3.28 7.56 9.07
N ALA A 11 -2.62 6.41 9.04
CA ALA A 11 -1.24 6.25 9.45
C ALA A 11 -0.32 6.09 8.23
N ALA A 12 0.86 6.72 8.26
CA ALA A 12 1.92 6.47 7.29
C ALA A 12 3.04 5.68 7.97
N ILE A 13 3.33 4.48 7.45
CA ILE A 13 4.35 3.58 7.96
C ILE A 13 5.53 3.59 7.00
N PHE A 14 6.70 3.97 7.48
CA PHE A 14 7.95 3.89 6.74
C PHE A 14 8.70 2.62 7.10
N CYS A 15 8.87 1.73 6.10
CA CYS A 15 9.67 0.51 6.19
C CYS A 15 11.12 0.76 5.76
N GLY A 16 11.97 -0.26 5.89
CA GLY A 16 13.41 -0.14 5.72
C GLY A 16 13.95 -0.33 4.30
N ALA A 17 13.13 -0.59 3.25
CA ALA A 17 13.64 -0.67 1.89
C ALA A 17 14.07 0.72 1.37
N GLU A 18 15.00 0.75 0.42
CA GLU A 18 15.55 2.00 -0.09
C GLU A 18 14.53 2.79 -0.91
N ILE A 19 14.49 4.10 -0.70
CA ILE A 19 13.75 5.06 -1.53
C ILE A 19 14.80 5.99 -2.13
N GLU A 20 15.12 5.79 -3.40
CA GLU A 20 16.16 6.58 -4.11
C GLU A 20 15.69 8.01 -4.37
N ASN A 21 14.42 8.19 -4.71
CA ASN A 21 13.83 9.47 -5.05
C ASN A 21 12.53 9.69 -4.29
N TYR A 22 12.45 10.79 -3.53
CA TYR A 22 11.26 11.15 -2.74
C TYR A 22 10.26 12.05 -3.50
N ASP A 23 10.49 12.36 -4.78
CA ASP A 23 9.66 13.30 -5.52
C ASP A 23 8.21 12.83 -5.67
N PHE A 24 7.99 11.53 -5.79
CA PHE A 24 6.65 10.96 -5.84
C PHE A 24 5.84 11.17 -4.56
N LEU A 25 6.50 11.40 -3.43
CA LEU A 25 5.85 11.67 -2.13
C LEU A 25 5.40 13.12 -1.97
N LYS A 26 5.88 14.06 -2.82
CA LYS A 26 5.46 15.48 -2.76
C LYS A 26 3.97 15.69 -2.98
N ARG A 27 3.30 14.71 -3.60
CA ARG A 27 1.84 14.70 -3.82
C ARG A 27 1.04 14.26 -2.59
N ILE A 28 1.70 13.79 -1.53
CA ILE A 28 1.08 13.27 -0.31
C ILE A 28 1.18 14.34 0.78
N ASP A 29 0.05 14.67 1.38
CA ASP A 29 0.02 15.54 2.55
C ASP A 29 0.14 14.71 3.84
N PHE A 30 1.31 14.72 4.45
CA PHE A 30 1.59 14.00 5.68
C PHE A 30 1.18 14.77 6.96
N THR A 31 0.72 16.02 6.85
CA THR A 31 0.49 16.89 8.03
C THR A 31 -0.60 16.38 8.96
N SER A 32 -1.57 15.64 8.41
CA SER A 32 -2.68 15.04 9.18
C SER A 32 -2.47 13.57 9.50
N MET A 33 -1.36 12.96 9.07
CA MET A 33 -1.10 11.54 9.24
C MET A 33 -0.33 11.25 10.53
N TYR A 34 -0.60 10.09 11.12
CA TYR A 34 0.20 9.53 12.21
C TYR A 34 1.41 8.81 11.62
N ILE A 35 2.61 9.29 11.92
CA ILE A 35 3.85 8.80 11.31
C ILE A 35 4.43 7.69 12.17
N ILE A 36 4.61 6.51 11.58
CA ILE A 36 5.22 5.33 12.21
C ILE A 36 6.47 4.95 11.41
N CYS A 37 7.55 4.63 12.09
CA CYS A 37 8.77 4.14 11.45
C CYS A 37 9.10 2.74 11.96
N ALA A 38 9.23 1.80 11.01
CA ALA A 38 9.72 0.45 11.27
C ALA A 38 11.24 0.47 11.11
N ASP A 39 11.96 0.34 12.23
CA ASP A 39 13.41 0.24 12.30
C ASP A 39 14.13 1.31 11.45
N SER A 40 14.94 0.90 10.46
CA SER A 40 15.69 1.81 9.57
C SER A 40 14.80 2.71 8.70
N GLY A 41 13.48 2.50 8.65
CA GLY A 41 12.51 3.40 8.01
C GLY A 41 12.52 4.83 8.57
N LEU A 42 13.06 5.03 9.78
CA LEU A 42 13.26 6.35 10.37
C LEU A 42 14.11 7.28 9.47
N ARG A 43 15.01 6.74 8.64
CA ARG A 43 15.79 7.52 7.67
C ARG A 43 14.92 8.27 6.66
N HIS A 44 13.80 7.67 6.26
CA HIS A 44 12.87 8.26 5.28
C HIS A 44 12.08 9.42 5.91
N ALA A 45 11.59 9.23 7.12
CA ALA A 45 10.92 10.32 7.86
C ALA A 45 11.88 11.51 8.04
N LYS A 46 13.15 11.28 8.41
CA LYS A 46 14.18 12.32 8.51
C LYS A 46 14.46 13.02 7.18
N ALA A 47 14.59 12.27 6.08
CA ALA A 47 14.81 12.84 4.74
C ALA A 47 13.64 13.76 4.32
N LEU A 48 12.42 13.41 4.70
CA LEU A 48 11.19 14.18 4.45
C LEU A 48 10.94 15.28 5.50
N LYS A 49 11.78 15.39 6.54
CA LYS A 49 11.61 16.31 7.67
C LYS A 49 10.28 16.11 8.43
N LEU A 50 9.85 14.86 8.51
CA LEU A 50 8.67 14.46 9.28
C LEU A 50 9.09 14.06 10.69
N GLU A 51 8.28 14.46 11.68
CA GLU A 51 8.43 14.04 13.08
C GLU A 51 7.64 12.74 13.29
N PRO A 52 8.30 11.61 13.57
CA PRO A 52 7.60 10.36 13.86
C PRO A 52 6.81 10.46 15.16
N ASN A 53 5.63 9.85 15.18
CA ASN A 53 4.84 9.66 16.38
C ASN A 53 5.24 8.37 17.11
N LEU A 54 5.63 7.34 16.35
CA LEU A 54 5.99 6.02 16.85
C LEU A 54 7.18 5.45 16.07
N VAL A 55 8.13 4.87 16.79
CA VAL A 55 9.24 4.08 16.21
C VAL A 55 9.23 2.69 16.82
N VAL A 56 9.24 1.67 15.95
CA VAL A 56 9.20 0.25 16.32
C VAL A 56 10.42 -0.44 15.74
N GLY A 57 11.20 -1.15 16.54
CA GLY A 57 12.37 -1.90 16.07
C GLY A 57 13.25 -2.40 17.21
N ASP A 58 14.28 -3.16 16.86
CA ASP A 58 15.27 -3.68 17.81
C ASP A 58 16.47 -2.74 18.02
N HIS A 59 16.48 -1.59 17.34
CA HIS A 59 17.51 -0.56 17.37
C HIS A 59 18.89 -0.94 16.81
N ASP A 60 19.07 -2.15 16.31
CA ASP A 60 20.35 -2.60 15.75
C ASP A 60 20.63 -2.02 14.36
N SER A 61 19.59 -1.75 13.59
CA SER A 61 19.68 -1.25 12.21
C SER A 61 19.74 0.28 12.09
N TRP A 62 19.55 1.02 13.18
CA TRP A 62 19.60 2.47 13.19
C TRP A 62 20.74 3.01 14.07
N CYS A 63 21.75 3.65 13.45
CA CYS A 63 22.91 4.22 14.13
C CYS A 63 22.77 5.71 14.50
N GLY A 64 21.59 6.33 14.29
CA GLY A 64 21.34 7.75 14.55
C GLY A 64 20.59 8.01 15.84
N GLU A 65 20.40 9.31 16.16
CA GLU A 65 19.58 9.72 17.30
C GLU A 65 18.10 9.51 17.01
N TYR A 66 17.36 9.00 17.98
CA TYR A 66 15.91 8.89 17.95
C TYR A 66 15.27 10.21 18.34
N PRO A 67 14.15 10.62 17.70
CA PRO A 67 13.40 11.79 18.14
C PRO A 67 12.90 11.62 19.57
N GLU A 68 13.14 12.61 20.44
CA GLU A 68 12.70 12.57 21.84
C GLU A 68 11.16 12.57 21.97
N SER A 69 10.46 13.14 20.98
CA SER A 69 9.00 13.24 20.92
C SER A 69 8.30 11.95 20.53
N ALA A 70 9.01 10.98 19.92
CA ALA A 70 8.42 9.76 19.43
C ALA A 70 8.22 8.72 20.53
N GLU A 71 7.05 8.10 20.56
CA GLU A 71 6.84 6.84 21.30
C GLU A 71 7.79 5.78 20.75
N ARG A 72 8.36 4.93 21.60
CA ARG A 72 9.26 3.86 21.19
C ARG A 72 8.76 2.52 21.68
N ILE A 73 8.70 1.56 20.76
CA ILE A 73 8.43 0.17 21.08
C ILE A 73 9.67 -0.63 20.73
N GLU A 74 10.42 -1.02 21.77
CA GLU A 74 11.55 -1.93 21.60
C GLU A 74 11.06 -3.35 21.39
N CYS A 75 11.55 -3.95 20.36
CA CYS A 75 11.20 -5.31 20.01
C CYS A 75 12.38 -6.24 20.24
N LYS A 76 12.15 -7.43 20.78
CA LYS A 76 13.19 -8.47 20.87
C LYS A 76 13.45 -9.06 19.49
N PRO A 77 14.70 -9.43 19.14
CA PRO A 77 15.01 -10.10 17.87
C PRO A 77 14.24 -11.40 17.62
N GLU A 78 13.89 -12.11 18.70
CA GLU A 78 13.12 -13.37 18.67
C GLU A 78 11.62 -13.09 18.76
N LYS A 79 11.04 -12.58 17.66
CA LYS A 79 9.59 -12.26 17.58
C LYS A 79 8.89 -13.19 16.59
N ASP A 80 7.60 -13.37 16.81
CA ASP A 80 6.71 -14.08 15.89
C ASP A 80 6.21 -13.17 14.74
N ASP A 81 6.59 -11.86 14.70
CA ASP A 81 6.14 -10.90 13.70
C ASP A 81 7.29 -9.99 13.21
N THR A 82 7.16 -9.46 11.99
CA THR A 82 8.10 -8.50 11.41
C THR A 82 7.90 -7.10 12.02
N ASP A 83 8.91 -6.20 11.94
CA ASP A 83 8.76 -4.82 12.40
C ASP A 83 7.63 -4.09 11.67
N ALA A 84 7.47 -4.33 10.37
CA ALA A 84 6.33 -3.84 9.61
C ALA A 84 4.99 -4.37 10.14
N GLY A 85 4.90 -5.65 10.48
CA GLY A 85 3.71 -6.26 11.07
C GLY A 85 3.36 -5.64 12.42
N LEU A 86 4.35 -5.42 13.28
CA LEU A 86 4.14 -4.73 14.56
C LEU A 86 3.69 -3.27 14.39
N CYS A 87 4.25 -2.55 13.41
CA CYS A 87 3.79 -1.19 13.08
C CYS A 87 2.33 -1.19 12.60
N ILE A 88 1.96 -2.13 11.72
CA ILE A 88 0.60 -2.27 11.20
C ILE A 88 -0.36 -2.62 12.33
N ASN A 89 -0.03 -3.60 13.16
CA ASN A 89 -0.85 -3.98 14.32
C ASN A 89 -0.98 -2.80 15.30
N GLY A 90 0.10 -2.09 15.59
CA GLY A 90 0.06 -0.89 16.42
C GLY A 90 -0.80 0.24 15.86
N ALA A 91 -0.86 0.39 14.54
CA ALA A 91 -1.78 1.33 13.88
C ALA A 91 -3.24 0.87 14.02
N ILE A 92 -3.52 -0.42 13.80
CA ILE A 92 -4.88 -0.98 13.91
C ILE A 92 -5.39 -0.87 15.36
N GLU A 93 -4.56 -1.15 16.36
CA GLU A 93 -4.91 -1.00 17.79
C GLU A 93 -5.23 0.45 18.18
N ARG A 94 -4.66 1.43 17.45
CA ARG A 94 -4.95 2.87 17.60
C ARG A 94 -6.11 3.34 16.75
N GLU A 95 -6.88 2.37 16.17
CA GLU A 95 -8.09 2.62 15.37
C GLU A 95 -7.82 3.41 14.07
N PHE A 96 -6.63 3.27 13.49
CA PHE A 96 -6.39 3.70 12.12
C PHE A 96 -6.99 2.68 11.17
N ASN A 97 -7.83 3.14 10.24
CA ASN A 97 -8.50 2.31 9.25
C ASN A 97 -7.93 2.45 7.83
N GLN A 98 -6.99 3.37 7.66
CA GLN A 98 -6.19 3.52 6.44
C GLN A 98 -4.71 3.60 6.81
N ILE A 99 -3.89 2.85 6.08
CA ILE A 99 -2.45 2.80 6.26
C ILE A 99 -1.78 3.02 4.90
N LEU A 100 -0.85 3.98 4.86
CA LEU A 100 0.07 4.16 3.76
C LEU A 100 1.38 3.48 4.11
N LEU A 101 1.82 2.51 3.29
CA LEU A 101 3.05 1.75 3.51
C LEU A 101 4.10 2.19 2.49
N LEU A 102 5.23 2.70 2.97
CA LEU A 102 6.31 3.32 2.20
C LEU A 102 7.65 2.63 2.49
N GLY A 103 8.55 2.57 1.50
CA GLY A 103 9.81 1.83 1.65
C GLY A 103 9.59 0.34 1.91
N ALA A 104 8.56 -0.23 1.28
CA ALA A 104 8.12 -1.60 1.47
C ALA A 104 8.37 -2.49 0.23
N THR A 105 8.87 -1.90 -0.86
CA THR A 105 9.16 -2.55 -2.15
C THR A 105 10.64 -2.39 -2.51
N GLY A 106 11.11 -3.20 -3.47
CA GLY A 106 12.46 -3.05 -4.07
C GLY A 106 13.62 -3.58 -3.23
N GLY A 107 13.34 -4.23 -2.10
CA GLY A 107 14.35 -4.85 -1.24
C GLY A 107 14.37 -6.38 -1.35
N ARG A 108 14.44 -7.05 -0.21
CA ARG A 108 14.31 -8.52 -0.13
C ARG A 108 12.90 -8.94 -0.51
N LEU A 109 12.76 -9.83 -1.49
CA LEU A 109 11.46 -10.32 -1.99
C LEU A 109 10.61 -11.02 -0.93
N ASP A 110 11.23 -11.71 0.03
CA ASP A 110 10.51 -12.36 1.13
C ASP A 110 9.87 -11.34 2.08
N HIS A 111 10.52 -10.20 2.33
CA HIS A 111 9.94 -9.09 3.07
C HIS A 111 8.80 -8.43 2.28
N GLU A 112 9.01 -8.17 0.99
CA GLU A 112 7.97 -7.61 0.13
C GLU A 112 6.75 -8.54 0.08
N PHE A 113 6.95 -9.85 -0.10
CA PHE A 113 5.85 -10.81 -0.08
C PHE A 113 5.12 -10.84 1.28
N SER A 114 5.85 -10.70 2.39
CA SER A 114 5.23 -10.61 3.71
C SER A 114 4.30 -9.39 3.85
N HIS A 115 4.63 -8.28 3.20
CA HIS A 115 3.75 -7.11 3.18
C HIS A 115 2.40 -7.41 2.51
N TYR A 116 2.37 -8.19 1.42
CA TYR A 116 1.09 -8.61 0.81
C TYR A 116 0.26 -9.48 1.78
N CYS A 117 0.90 -10.35 2.55
CA CYS A 117 0.20 -11.14 3.57
C CYS A 117 -0.38 -10.24 4.69
N LEU A 118 0.39 -9.25 5.13
CA LEU A 118 -0.05 -8.27 6.14
C LEU A 118 -1.20 -7.39 5.63
N MET A 119 -1.16 -7.00 4.35
CA MET A 119 -2.24 -6.25 3.69
C MET A 119 -3.55 -7.05 3.68
N ALA A 120 -3.48 -8.35 3.37
CA ALA A 120 -4.66 -9.22 3.38
C ALA A 120 -5.24 -9.37 4.80
N ASN A 121 -4.39 -9.64 5.80
CA ASN A 121 -4.81 -9.72 7.20
C ASN A 121 -5.44 -8.41 7.70
N ALA A 122 -4.87 -7.26 7.34
CA ALA A 122 -5.42 -5.96 7.70
C ALA A 122 -6.78 -5.72 7.05
N LEU A 123 -6.95 -6.09 5.77
CA LEU A 123 -8.22 -5.94 5.05
C LEU A 123 -9.33 -6.80 5.65
N GLU A 124 -9.04 -8.03 6.10
CA GLU A 124 -9.98 -8.88 6.84
C GLU A 124 -10.44 -8.23 8.16
N ARG A 125 -9.60 -7.40 8.75
CA ARG A 125 -9.90 -6.59 9.96
C ARG A 125 -10.54 -5.24 9.64
N GLY A 126 -10.87 -4.98 8.36
CA GLY A 126 -11.49 -3.74 7.91
C GLY A 126 -10.52 -2.56 7.74
N VAL A 127 -9.22 -2.80 7.68
CA VAL A 127 -8.18 -1.79 7.51
C VAL A 127 -7.57 -1.92 6.11
N ARG A 128 -7.61 -0.83 5.34
CA ARG A 128 -6.99 -0.77 4.02
C ARG A 128 -5.54 -0.33 4.13
N ILE A 129 -4.64 -1.10 3.56
CA ILE A 129 -3.24 -0.72 3.38
C ILE A 129 -3.00 -0.43 1.89
N THR A 130 -2.43 0.73 1.60
CA THR A 130 -1.93 1.07 0.26
C THR A 130 -0.41 1.15 0.32
N MET A 131 0.26 0.28 -0.41
CA MET A 131 1.70 0.28 -0.57
C MET A 131 2.08 1.13 -1.78
N ILE A 132 3.01 2.08 -1.61
CA ILE A 132 3.36 3.03 -2.67
C ILE A 132 4.88 3.12 -2.80
N ASP A 133 5.34 3.07 -4.04
CA ASP A 133 6.69 3.47 -4.43
C ASP A 133 6.65 4.46 -5.62
N GLU A 134 7.79 4.74 -6.23
CA GLU A 134 7.90 5.68 -7.35
C GLU A 134 7.07 5.28 -8.56
N ASN A 135 6.93 3.97 -8.81
CA ASN A 135 6.29 3.43 -10.01
C ASN A 135 4.97 2.73 -9.74
N ASN A 136 4.69 2.38 -8.49
CA ASN A 136 3.60 1.46 -8.14
C ASN A 136 2.73 2.00 -7.01
N GLU A 137 1.43 1.73 -7.12
CA GLU A 137 0.45 1.86 -6.05
C GLU A 137 -0.31 0.54 -5.96
N ILE A 138 -0.30 -0.09 -4.79
CA ILE A 138 -0.76 -1.47 -4.62
C ILE A 138 -1.66 -1.56 -3.41
N TRP A 139 -2.84 -2.17 -3.56
CA TRP A 139 -3.74 -2.45 -2.44
C TRP A 139 -4.62 -3.67 -2.72
N LEU A 140 -5.35 -4.10 -1.70
CA LEU A 140 -6.31 -5.19 -1.78
C LEU A 140 -7.72 -4.67 -1.58
N GLU A 141 -8.68 -5.26 -2.30
CA GLU A 141 -10.12 -5.02 -2.16
C GLU A 141 -10.88 -6.34 -2.00
N ASN A 142 -11.85 -6.36 -1.09
CA ASN A 142 -12.76 -7.49 -0.89
C ASN A 142 -14.23 -7.15 -1.16
N LYS A 143 -14.47 -6.01 -1.82
CA LYS A 143 -15.80 -5.51 -2.23
C LYS A 143 -15.69 -4.85 -3.60
N PRO A 144 -16.78 -4.78 -4.38
CA PRO A 144 -16.85 -3.97 -5.58
C PRO A 144 -16.42 -2.52 -5.35
N PHE A 145 -15.73 -1.94 -6.34
CA PHE A 145 -15.19 -0.57 -6.24
C PHE A 145 -15.14 0.10 -7.61
N GLU A 146 -14.88 1.40 -7.59
CA GLU A 146 -14.69 2.21 -8.78
C GLU A 146 -13.29 2.86 -8.75
N LEU A 147 -12.75 3.08 -9.95
CA LEU A 147 -11.53 3.86 -10.16
C LEU A 147 -11.85 5.05 -11.05
N SER A 148 -11.37 6.22 -10.71
CA SER A 148 -11.42 7.37 -11.61
C SER A 148 -10.12 7.49 -12.40
N ARG A 149 -10.24 7.91 -13.67
CA ARG A 149 -9.08 8.19 -14.53
C ARG A 149 -8.12 9.20 -13.88
N ALA A 150 -8.66 10.25 -13.29
CA ALA A 150 -7.87 11.30 -12.65
C ALA A 150 -7.03 10.78 -11.47
N GLU A 151 -7.51 9.76 -10.77
CA GLU A 151 -6.77 9.11 -9.68
C GLU A 151 -5.69 8.17 -10.23
N VAL A 152 -5.98 7.43 -11.29
CA VAL A 152 -5.07 6.45 -11.87
C VAL A 152 -3.97 7.13 -12.67
N ASP A 153 -4.33 7.89 -13.71
CA ASP A 153 -3.35 8.48 -14.62
C ASP A 153 -2.55 9.63 -13.96
N GLY A 154 -3.18 10.38 -13.02
CA GLY A 154 -2.52 11.47 -12.32
C GLY A 154 -1.90 12.47 -13.30
N ASP A 155 -0.58 12.51 -13.34
CA ASP A 155 0.26 13.34 -14.20
C ASP A 155 0.89 12.58 -15.39
N GLY A 156 0.51 11.30 -15.61
CA GLY A 156 1.05 10.48 -16.70
C GLY A 156 0.27 9.17 -16.91
N LYS A 157 0.55 8.50 -18.01
CA LYS A 157 -0.07 7.22 -18.34
C LYS A 157 0.35 6.14 -17.34
N ARG A 158 -0.65 5.39 -16.84
CA ARG A 158 -0.45 4.26 -15.96
C ARG A 158 -1.27 3.05 -16.39
N TYR A 159 -0.81 1.88 -15.97
CA TYR A 159 -1.48 0.61 -16.19
C TYR A 159 -2.20 0.18 -14.92
N VAL A 160 -3.40 -0.37 -15.08
CA VAL A 160 -4.17 -0.98 -14.00
C VAL A 160 -4.16 -2.49 -14.17
N SER A 161 -3.77 -3.21 -13.12
CA SER A 161 -3.75 -4.67 -13.12
C SER A 161 -4.58 -5.21 -11.97
N PHE A 162 -5.28 -6.32 -12.21
CA PHE A 162 -6.08 -7.03 -11.23
C PHE A 162 -5.60 -8.48 -11.15
N PHE A 163 -5.30 -8.91 -9.94
CA PHE A 163 -4.97 -10.31 -9.65
C PHE A 163 -5.85 -10.81 -8.51
N SER A 164 -6.17 -12.08 -8.51
CA SER A 164 -6.79 -12.68 -7.33
C SER A 164 -5.73 -12.98 -6.27
N TYR A 165 -6.05 -12.78 -5.00
CA TYR A 165 -5.16 -13.01 -3.88
C TYR A 165 -5.79 -13.98 -2.87
N GLY A 166 -5.02 -14.98 -2.44
CA GLY A 166 -5.46 -15.98 -1.46
C GLY A 166 -6.44 -17.04 -1.98
N GLY A 167 -6.99 -16.87 -3.17
CA GLY A 167 -7.95 -17.78 -3.80
C GLY A 167 -8.52 -17.18 -5.08
N ASP A 168 -9.41 -17.89 -5.78
CA ASP A 168 -10.07 -17.38 -6.97
C ASP A 168 -11.09 -16.28 -6.63
N VAL A 169 -11.21 -15.25 -7.47
CA VAL A 169 -12.27 -14.23 -7.37
C VAL A 169 -13.43 -14.61 -8.26
N GLN A 170 -14.64 -14.63 -7.70
CA GLN A 170 -15.86 -15.10 -8.38
C GLN A 170 -16.62 -13.95 -9.03
N ASN A 171 -17.17 -14.21 -10.22
CA ASN A 171 -18.01 -13.28 -10.99
C ASN A 171 -17.34 -11.92 -11.24
N PHE A 172 -16.04 -11.94 -11.50
CA PHE A 172 -15.25 -10.73 -11.73
C PHE A 172 -15.64 -10.06 -13.05
N SER A 173 -15.94 -8.77 -13.01
CA SER A 173 -16.29 -7.94 -14.14
C SER A 173 -15.55 -6.61 -14.09
N VAL A 174 -15.11 -6.12 -15.25
CA VAL A 174 -14.43 -4.83 -15.41
C VAL A 174 -15.07 -4.06 -16.55
N HIS A 175 -15.52 -2.84 -16.30
CA HIS A 175 -16.06 -1.91 -17.28
C HIS A 175 -15.36 -0.56 -17.20
N GLY A 176 -15.31 0.16 -18.32
CA GLY A 176 -14.74 1.51 -18.40
C GLY A 176 -13.22 1.55 -18.58
N LEU A 177 -12.58 0.40 -18.72
CA LEU A 177 -11.19 0.27 -19.18
C LEU A 177 -11.15 -0.30 -20.60
N LYS A 178 -9.99 -0.26 -21.23
CA LYS A 178 -9.75 -0.72 -22.60
C LYS A 178 -10.09 -2.21 -22.79
N TYR A 179 -9.68 -3.04 -21.84
CA TYR A 179 -10.00 -4.46 -21.83
C TYR A 179 -11.08 -4.73 -20.79
N THR A 180 -12.26 -5.10 -21.27
CA THR A 180 -13.41 -5.42 -20.41
C THR A 180 -13.49 -6.90 -20.12
N ALA A 181 -14.05 -7.24 -18.96
CA ALA A 181 -14.37 -8.61 -18.58
C ALA A 181 -15.79 -8.65 -18.04
N GLU A 182 -16.50 -9.76 -18.27
CA GLU A 182 -17.88 -9.93 -17.82
C GLU A 182 -18.03 -11.29 -17.16
N ASN A 183 -18.32 -11.28 -15.86
CA ASN A 183 -18.70 -12.46 -15.07
C ASN A 183 -17.74 -13.65 -15.21
N ILE A 184 -16.42 -13.38 -15.17
CA ILE A 184 -15.39 -14.42 -15.25
C ILE A 184 -14.95 -14.87 -13.84
N ASN A 185 -14.38 -16.07 -13.76
CA ASN A 185 -13.61 -16.51 -12.60
C ASN A 185 -12.17 -16.04 -12.77
N LEU A 186 -11.76 -15.04 -11.99
CA LEU A 186 -10.36 -14.60 -11.98
C LEU A 186 -9.54 -15.59 -11.13
N LYS A 187 -8.82 -16.47 -11.84
CA LYS A 187 -8.05 -17.54 -11.21
C LYS A 187 -6.79 -17.02 -10.55
N CYS A 188 -6.48 -17.51 -9.35
CA CYS A 188 -5.23 -17.16 -8.65
C CYS A 188 -3.97 -17.68 -9.36
N SER A 189 -4.12 -18.61 -10.30
CA SER A 189 -3.05 -19.15 -11.14
C SER A 189 -2.94 -18.48 -12.52
N ALA A 190 -3.70 -17.40 -12.78
CA ALA A 190 -3.74 -16.73 -14.07
C ALA A 190 -3.40 -15.23 -13.95
N ALA A 191 -2.79 -14.69 -15.01
CA ALA A 191 -2.45 -13.27 -15.13
C ALA A 191 -3.19 -12.61 -16.31
N VAL A 192 -4.50 -12.84 -16.38
CA VAL A 192 -5.32 -12.44 -17.55
C VAL A 192 -5.83 -11.00 -17.50
N ALA A 193 -5.74 -10.34 -16.35
CA ALA A 193 -6.27 -8.98 -16.13
C ALA A 193 -5.16 -7.97 -15.80
N SER A 194 -3.98 -8.15 -16.38
CA SER A 194 -2.84 -7.25 -16.21
C SER A 194 -2.75 -6.22 -17.33
N SER A 195 -2.10 -5.07 -17.01
CA SER A 195 -1.75 -4.01 -17.97
C SER A 195 -2.95 -3.44 -18.72
N ASN A 196 -4.07 -3.26 -18.03
CA ASN A 196 -5.22 -2.51 -18.54
C ASN A 196 -4.97 -1.00 -18.47
N GLU A 197 -5.74 -0.22 -19.18
CA GLU A 197 -5.59 1.24 -19.23
C GLU A 197 -6.95 1.91 -19.46
N PHE A 198 -7.06 3.18 -19.10
CA PHE A 198 -8.23 3.96 -19.47
C PHE A 198 -8.19 4.28 -20.98
N ASP A 199 -9.32 4.04 -21.67
CA ASP A 199 -9.51 4.32 -23.09
C ASP A 199 -10.85 5.07 -23.29
N GLY A 200 -10.78 6.41 -23.20
CA GLY A 200 -11.91 7.30 -23.50
C GLY A 200 -12.86 7.61 -22.33
N GLY A 201 -13.00 6.75 -21.33
CA GLY A 201 -13.88 6.96 -20.16
C GLY A 201 -13.16 7.62 -18.98
N ASP A 202 -13.93 8.13 -18.00
CA ASP A 202 -13.39 8.74 -16.78
C ASP A 202 -13.54 7.86 -15.54
N THR A 203 -14.34 6.82 -15.60
CA THR A 203 -14.62 5.90 -14.47
C THR A 203 -14.57 4.46 -14.93
N ALA A 204 -13.85 3.63 -14.19
CA ALA A 204 -13.88 2.18 -14.31
C ALA A 204 -14.62 1.57 -13.13
N LYS A 205 -15.47 0.57 -13.41
CA LYS A 205 -16.22 -0.19 -12.40
C LYS A 205 -15.69 -1.61 -12.34
N ILE A 206 -15.40 -2.04 -11.14
CA ILE A 206 -14.88 -3.36 -10.84
C ILE A 206 -15.87 -4.05 -9.89
N ASP A 207 -16.53 -5.10 -10.41
CA ASP A 207 -17.52 -5.87 -9.69
C ASP A 207 -17.05 -7.32 -9.51
N PHE A 208 -17.37 -7.91 -8.36
CA PHE A 208 -17.17 -9.33 -8.05
C PHE A 208 -18.02 -9.71 -6.85
N SER A 209 -18.29 -11.01 -6.68
CA SER A 209 -19.20 -11.48 -5.62
C SER A 209 -18.47 -12.10 -4.42
N ASP A 210 -17.25 -12.60 -4.62
CA ASP A 210 -16.47 -13.26 -3.57
C ASP A 210 -14.98 -13.26 -3.94
N GLY A 211 -14.12 -13.31 -2.93
CA GLY A 211 -12.67 -13.31 -3.06
C GLY A 211 -12.03 -11.95 -2.76
N MET A 212 -10.73 -11.89 -2.99
CA MET A 212 -9.92 -10.70 -2.75
C MET A 212 -9.15 -10.34 -4.02
N VAL A 213 -9.29 -9.10 -4.47
CA VAL A 213 -8.62 -8.55 -5.65
C VAL A 213 -7.41 -7.76 -5.23
N LEU A 214 -6.23 -8.15 -5.69
CA LEU A 214 -5.01 -7.34 -5.63
C LEU A 214 -5.02 -6.37 -6.80
N VAL A 215 -5.05 -5.09 -6.49
CA VAL A 215 -5.05 -3.99 -7.46
C VAL A 215 -3.66 -3.39 -7.52
N MET A 216 -3.13 -3.23 -8.72
CA MET A 216 -1.86 -2.57 -8.95
C MET A 216 -2.02 -1.48 -10.01
N ILE A 217 -1.64 -0.26 -9.68
CA ILE A 217 -1.49 0.83 -10.63
C ILE A 217 0.01 1.05 -10.82
N CYS A 218 0.49 0.83 -12.03
CA CYS A 218 1.92 0.84 -12.33
C CYS A 218 2.24 1.77 -13.49
N LYS A 219 3.44 2.33 -13.51
CA LYS A 219 4.03 3.01 -14.66
C LYS A 219 5.37 2.38 -15.01
N ASP A 220 5.79 2.54 -16.26
CA ASP A 220 7.13 2.13 -16.67
C ASP A 220 8.20 3.02 -16.00
N PRO A 221 9.34 2.44 -15.56
CA PRO A 221 10.39 3.21 -14.87
C PRO A 221 11.06 4.33 -15.70
N SER A 222 10.80 4.37 -17.00
CA SER A 222 11.37 5.34 -17.96
C SER A 222 10.43 6.48 -18.34
N ASP A 223 9.22 6.51 -17.78
CA ASP A 223 8.19 7.50 -18.10
C ASP A 223 8.06 8.55 -16.93
#